data_307fbac47dc2e64e144ea7f4fd353776
#
_entry.id   307fbac47dc2e64e144ea7f4fd353776
#
_cell.length_a   1.000
_cell.length_b   1.000
_cell.length_c   1.000
_cell.angle_alpha   90.00
_cell.angle_beta   90.00
_cell.angle_gamma   90.00
#
_symmetry.space_group_name_H-M   'P 1'
#
loop_
_entity.id
_entity.type
_entity.pdbx_description
1 polymer ?
#
loop_
_entity_poly.entity_id
_entity_poly.type
_entity_poly.pdbx_seq_one_letter_code
_entity_poly.pdbx_strand_id
1 'polypeptide(L)'
;MIKAIAFIHKKKSLSHKEFQLYYETTHSPLAKSLLTFEHYERNYVDLAFSSSNDAIGSISIFKYESEKSLGVIAEQMGSSAGDALREDELNFMDVSLNFYVFTGSSENLASKFQRKIFYLAMEESDFQMLESQIGLEKISDNLVSDHHEIIGVPEYGIMQQMQLEDMKILHKKFPNIIFTNSFS
;
A
#
# COMPACT_ATOMS: atom_id res chain seq x y z
N MET A 1 -2.03 -17.13 -5.90
CA MET A 1 -1.17 -16.10 -5.27
C MET A 1 -2.03 -15.30 -4.31
N ILE A 2 -1.52 -15.02 -3.12
CA ILE A 2 -2.18 -14.21 -2.09
C ILE A 2 -1.47 -12.86 -2.06
N LYS A 3 -2.22 -11.77 -2.00
CA LYS A 3 -1.71 -10.42 -1.89
C LYS A 3 -2.22 -9.81 -0.58
N ALA A 4 -1.33 -9.28 0.24
CA ALA A 4 -1.67 -8.47 1.40
C ALA A 4 -1.37 -7.01 1.08
N ILE A 5 -2.32 -6.12 1.37
CA ILE A 5 -2.19 -4.67 1.21
C ILE A 5 -2.31 -4.06 2.61
N ALA A 6 -1.22 -3.48 3.10
CA ALA A 6 -1.14 -2.89 4.42
C ALA A 6 -1.13 -1.36 4.33
N PHE A 7 -2.03 -0.72 5.07
CA PHE A 7 -2.12 0.72 5.21
C PHE A 7 -1.36 1.13 6.47
N ILE A 8 -0.20 1.75 6.27
CA ILE A 8 0.75 2.05 7.34
C ILE A 8 0.64 3.53 7.73
N HIS A 9 0.29 3.76 8.98
CA HIS A 9 0.17 5.09 9.56
C HIS A 9 1.47 5.51 10.20
N LYS A 10 1.96 6.68 9.82
CA LYS A 10 3.17 7.27 10.41
C LYS A 10 2.86 7.85 11.79
N LYS A 11 3.87 7.86 12.68
CA LYS A 11 3.77 8.65 13.91
C LYS A 11 3.52 10.12 13.60
N LYS A 12 2.66 10.75 14.39
CA LYS A 12 2.36 12.20 14.29
C LYS A 12 3.59 13.08 14.51
N SER A 13 4.58 12.59 15.27
CA SER A 13 5.83 13.29 15.52
C SER A 13 6.80 13.32 14.35
N LEU A 14 6.58 12.51 13.33
CA LEU A 14 7.45 12.43 12.14
C LEU A 14 6.81 13.15 10.95
N SER A 15 7.63 13.85 10.18
CA SER A 15 7.25 14.26 8.83
C SER A 15 7.18 13.03 7.92
N HIS A 16 6.51 13.13 6.78
CA HIS A 16 6.49 12.03 5.79
C HIS A 16 7.89 11.70 5.26
N LYS A 17 8.76 12.69 5.14
CA LYS A 17 10.15 12.48 4.71
C LYS A 17 10.95 11.69 5.74
N GLU A 18 10.81 12.01 7.02
CA GLU A 18 11.48 11.27 8.10
C GLU A 18 10.94 9.85 8.21
N PHE A 19 9.61 9.68 8.10
CA PHE A 19 8.98 8.36 8.05
C PHE A 19 9.52 7.53 6.90
N GLN A 20 9.52 8.05 5.66
CA GLN A 20 10.04 7.34 4.49
C GLN A 20 11.53 7.01 4.63
N LEU A 21 12.34 7.97 5.13
CA LEU A 21 13.76 7.75 5.34
C LEU A 21 14.00 6.60 6.32
N TYR A 22 13.34 6.61 7.48
CA TYR A 22 13.44 5.54 8.46
C TYR A 22 13.00 4.20 7.88
N TYR A 23 11.87 4.20 7.19
CA TYR A 23 11.32 2.99 6.58
C TYR A 23 12.32 2.34 5.61
N GLU A 24 12.93 3.12 4.69
CA GLU A 24 13.84 2.60 3.68
C GLU A 24 15.24 2.26 4.24
N THR A 25 15.74 3.04 5.20
CA THR A 25 17.13 2.86 5.69
C THR A 25 17.23 1.93 6.90
N THR A 26 16.15 1.71 7.65
CA THR A 26 16.15 0.94 8.89
C THR A 26 15.14 -0.21 8.83
N HIS A 27 13.84 0.09 8.73
CA HIS A 27 12.80 -0.93 8.86
C HIS A 27 12.79 -1.94 7.70
N SER A 28 12.81 -1.48 6.45
CA SER A 28 12.74 -2.38 5.29
C SER A 28 13.95 -3.32 5.19
N PRO A 29 15.21 -2.87 5.42
CA PRO A 29 16.35 -3.77 5.53
C PRO A 29 16.20 -4.78 6.68
N LEU A 30 15.76 -4.33 7.86
CA LEU A 30 15.53 -5.20 9.01
C LEU A 30 14.48 -6.27 8.68
N ALA A 31 13.33 -5.86 8.16
CA ALA A 31 12.25 -6.78 7.78
C ALA A 31 12.73 -7.81 6.76
N LYS A 32 13.46 -7.38 5.71
CA LYS A 32 14.05 -8.28 4.70
C LYS A 32 15.10 -9.23 5.26
N SER A 33 15.75 -8.90 6.36
CA SER A 33 16.72 -9.78 7.03
C SER A 33 16.07 -10.84 7.94
N LEU A 34 14.88 -10.55 8.45
CA LEU A 34 14.16 -11.36 9.44
C LEU A 34 13.03 -12.19 8.85
N LEU A 35 12.41 -11.70 7.77
CA LEU A 35 11.25 -12.32 7.13
C LEU A 35 11.55 -12.71 5.68
N THR A 36 10.92 -13.80 5.25
CA THR A 36 11.07 -14.31 3.87
C THR A 36 9.96 -13.74 2.98
N PHE A 37 10.22 -12.61 2.34
CA PHE A 37 9.30 -12.02 1.38
C PHE A 37 9.58 -12.53 -0.04
N GLU A 38 8.53 -12.90 -0.77
CA GLU A 38 8.59 -13.16 -2.21
C GLU A 38 8.47 -11.85 -2.99
N HIS A 39 7.64 -10.93 -2.48
CA HIS A 39 7.52 -9.58 -3.00
C HIS A 39 7.17 -8.62 -1.86
N TYR A 40 7.87 -7.51 -1.81
CA TYR A 40 7.63 -6.43 -0.86
C TYR A 40 7.82 -5.07 -1.54
N GLU A 41 6.71 -4.39 -1.81
CA GLU A 41 6.66 -3.07 -2.42
C GLU A 41 6.11 -2.06 -1.42
N ARG A 42 6.71 -0.88 -1.33
CA ARG A 42 6.27 0.24 -0.50
C ARG A 42 5.83 1.38 -1.41
N ASN A 43 4.63 1.87 -1.20
CA ASN A 43 4.05 2.98 -1.95
C ASN A 43 3.83 4.14 -1.00
N TYR A 44 4.71 5.14 -1.03
CA TYR A 44 4.66 6.29 -0.15
C TYR A 44 3.65 7.33 -0.65
N VAL A 45 2.83 7.83 0.26
CA VAL A 45 1.79 8.80 -0.05
C VAL A 45 2.39 10.09 -0.58
N ASP A 46 1.89 10.56 -1.72
CA ASP A 46 2.27 11.84 -2.32
C ASP A 46 1.40 12.96 -1.75
N LEU A 47 1.96 13.72 -0.82
CA LEU A 47 1.27 14.79 -0.11
C LEU A 47 0.77 15.94 -0.98
N ALA A 48 1.33 16.12 -2.17
CA ALA A 48 0.84 17.11 -3.11
C ALA A 48 -0.63 16.85 -3.52
N PHE A 49 -1.11 15.60 -3.31
CA PHE A 49 -2.43 15.13 -3.73
C PHE A 49 -3.26 14.47 -2.63
N SER A 50 -2.73 14.31 -1.42
CA SER A 50 -3.33 13.46 -0.39
C SER A 50 -3.53 14.19 0.95
N SER A 51 -3.93 15.45 0.91
CA SER A 51 -4.07 16.29 2.11
C SER A 51 -5.05 15.75 3.17
N SER A 52 -6.02 14.94 2.77
CA SER A 52 -6.97 14.31 3.70
C SER A 52 -6.43 13.07 4.41
N ASN A 53 -5.29 12.53 3.96
CA ASN A 53 -4.71 11.28 4.44
C ASN A 53 -3.35 11.48 5.12
N ASP A 54 -3.17 12.59 5.84
CA ASP A 54 -1.90 12.90 6.53
C ASP A 54 -1.41 11.83 7.52
N ALA A 55 -2.31 10.97 8.00
CA ALA A 55 -1.96 9.87 8.89
C ALA A 55 -1.34 8.69 8.15
N ILE A 56 -1.79 8.37 6.92
CA ILE A 56 -1.23 7.27 6.13
C ILE A 56 0.14 7.71 5.58
N GLY A 57 1.18 6.98 5.91
CA GLY A 57 2.54 7.22 5.43
C GLY A 57 2.87 6.40 4.18
N SER A 58 2.42 5.14 4.15
CA SER A 58 2.60 4.25 2.98
C SER A 58 1.49 3.21 2.85
N ILE A 59 1.35 2.69 1.63
CA ILE A 59 0.60 1.47 1.33
C ILE A 59 1.62 0.42 0.91
N SER A 60 1.79 -0.62 1.73
CA SER A 60 2.75 -1.68 1.50
C SER A 60 2.06 -2.91 0.90
N ILE A 61 2.65 -3.47 -0.15
CA ILE A 61 2.13 -4.63 -0.86
C ILE A 61 3.07 -5.81 -0.64
N PHE A 62 2.52 -6.91 -0.16
CA PHE A 62 3.19 -8.19 -0.02
C PHE A 62 2.50 -9.21 -0.93
N LYS A 63 3.28 -10.04 -1.63
CA LYS A 63 2.73 -11.15 -2.40
C LYS A 63 3.33 -12.46 -1.92
N TYR A 64 2.48 -13.47 -1.85
CA TYR A 64 2.81 -14.84 -1.43
C TYR A 64 2.32 -15.82 -2.50
N GLU A 65 3.17 -16.73 -2.93
CA GLU A 65 2.81 -17.73 -3.96
C GLU A 65 1.69 -18.66 -3.49
N SER A 66 1.64 -18.96 -2.19
CA SER A 66 0.73 -19.92 -1.60
C SER A 66 0.38 -19.59 -0.14
N GLU A 67 -0.63 -20.29 0.40
CA GLU A 67 -0.93 -20.27 1.84
C GLU A 67 0.26 -20.78 2.68
N LYS A 68 1.05 -21.70 2.12
CA LYS A 68 2.26 -22.20 2.79
C LYS A 68 3.30 -21.08 2.96
N SER A 69 3.52 -20.26 1.92
CA SER A 69 4.44 -19.10 2.00
C SER A 69 3.94 -18.09 3.02
N LEU A 70 2.62 -17.83 3.05
CA LEU A 70 2.03 -16.97 4.07
C LEU A 70 2.19 -17.56 5.48
N GLY A 71 2.05 -18.89 5.63
CA GLY A 71 2.28 -19.59 6.89
C GLY A 71 3.70 -19.42 7.42
N VAL A 72 4.72 -19.44 6.55
CA VAL A 72 6.13 -19.20 6.92
C VAL A 72 6.29 -17.80 7.54
N ILE A 73 5.69 -16.77 6.91
CA ILE A 73 5.71 -15.41 7.47
C ILE A 73 5.00 -15.35 8.83
N ALA A 74 3.85 -16.03 8.98
CA ALA A 74 3.12 -16.06 10.24
C ALA A 74 3.97 -16.71 11.37
N GLU A 75 4.68 -17.79 11.07
CA GLU A 75 5.61 -18.44 12.02
C GLU A 75 6.77 -17.50 12.38
N GLN A 76 7.39 -16.85 11.40
CA GLN A 76 8.46 -15.87 11.63
C GLN A 76 7.99 -14.70 12.49
N MET A 77 6.79 -14.17 12.20
CA MET A 77 6.17 -13.11 13.01
C MET A 77 5.77 -13.58 14.41
N GLY A 78 5.54 -14.85 14.63
CA GLY A 78 5.31 -15.47 15.94
C GLY A 78 6.58 -15.74 16.76
N SER A 79 7.77 -15.45 16.21
CA SER A 79 9.09 -15.71 16.83
C SER A 79 9.74 -14.41 17.33
N SER A 80 10.97 -14.53 17.85
CA SER A 80 11.81 -13.38 18.23
C SER A 80 12.11 -12.42 17.07
N ALA A 81 12.05 -12.90 15.82
CA ALA A 81 12.15 -12.03 14.64
C ALA A 81 10.94 -11.05 14.55
N GLY A 82 9.74 -11.57 14.79
CA GLY A 82 8.54 -10.73 14.85
C GLY A 82 8.54 -9.77 16.04
N ASP A 83 9.10 -10.19 17.20
CA ASP A 83 9.26 -9.28 18.35
C ASP A 83 10.17 -8.10 18.01
N ALA A 84 11.31 -8.36 17.38
CA ALA A 84 12.24 -7.32 16.94
C ALA A 84 11.60 -6.33 15.95
N LEU A 85 10.77 -6.84 15.02
CA LEU A 85 10.06 -5.98 14.08
C LEU A 85 8.99 -5.13 14.78
N ARG A 86 8.19 -5.70 15.67
CA ARG A 86 7.19 -4.94 16.45
C ARG A 86 7.81 -3.85 17.30
N GLU A 87 8.99 -4.10 17.87
CA GLU A 87 9.73 -3.08 18.62
C GLU A 87 10.22 -1.96 17.69
N ASP A 88 10.74 -2.30 16.51
CA ASP A 88 11.17 -1.33 15.51
C ASP A 88 10.00 -0.49 14.97
N GLU A 89 8.86 -1.10 14.68
CA GLU A 89 7.64 -0.44 14.19
C GLU A 89 7.19 0.69 15.13
N LEU A 90 7.33 0.50 16.45
CA LEU A 90 7.01 1.51 17.44
C LEU A 90 7.86 2.78 17.34
N ASN A 91 8.98 2.77 16.61
CA ASN A 91 9.81 3.98 16.46
C ASN A 91 9.22 4.95 15.42
N PHE A 92 8.47 4.46 14.41
CA PHE A 92 8.05 5.31 13.29
C PHE A 92 6.59 5.16 12.87
N MET A 93 5.90 4.07 13.28
CA MET A 93 4.49 3.83 12.96
C MET A 93 3.57 4.17 14.14
N ASP A 94 2.36 4.62 13.83
CA ASP A 94 1.22 4.56 14.73
C ASP A 94 0.52 3.21 14.54
N VAL A 95 1.08 2.18 15.17
CA VAL A 95 0.69 0.78 14.96
C VAL A 95 -0.79 0.53 15.24
N SER A 96 -1.37 1.30 16.17
CA SER A 96 -2.79 1.16 16.54
C SER A 96 -3.76 1.50 15.41
N LEU A 97 -3.32 2.27 14.42
CA LEU A 97 -4.12 2.68 13.26
C LEU A 97 -3.83 1.82 12.02
N ASN A 98 -2.78 1.01 12.05
CA ASN A 98 -2.43 0.18 10.92
C ASN A 98 -3.49 -0.90 10.69
N PHE A 99 -3.82 -1.14 9.45
CA PHE A 99 -4.66 -2.27 9.05
C PHE A 99 -4.17 -2.85 7.72
N TYR A 100 -4.57 -4.06 7.44
CA TYR A 100 -4.28 -4.74 6.19
C TYR A 100 -5.50 -5.53 5.72
N VAL A 101 -5.53 -5.78 4.42
CA VAL A 101 -6.54 -6.64 3.79
C VAL A 101 -5.85 -7.67 2.92
N PHE A 102 -6.42 -8.87 2.88
CA PHE A 102 -5.99 -9.92 1.97
C PHE A 102 -6.84 -9.93 0.72
N THR A 103 -6.19 -10.11 -0.41
CA THR A 103 -6.83 -10.19 -1.72
C THR A 103 -6.32 -11.39 -2.49
N GLY A 104 -7.18 -11.96 -3.36
CA GLY A 104 -6.71 -12.84 -4.41
C GLY A 104 -5.96 -12.01 -5.46
N SER A 105 -4.79 -12.46 -5.89
CA SER A 105 -4.07 -11.82 -6.99
C SER A 105 -4.04 -12.75 -8.18
N SER A 106 -4.62 -12.32 -9.30
CA SER A 106 -4.51 -13.00 -10.59
C SER A 106 -3.32 -12.53 -11.43
N GLU A 107 -2.48 -11.61 -10.93
CA GLU A 107 -1.62 -10.82 -11.78
C GLU A 107 -0.12 -10.95 -11.53
N ASN A 108 0.57 -11.19 -12.66
CA ASN A 108 2.02 -11.10 -12.84
C ASN A 108 2.48 -9.73 -13.36
N LEU A 109 1.71 -8.66 -13.19
CA LEU A 109 2.21 -7.33 -13.52
C LEU A 109 3.15 -6.89 -12.42
N ALA A 110 4.44 -7.22 -12.58
CA ALA A 110 5.50 -6.47 -11.91
C ALA A 110 5.19 -5.00 -12.18
N SER A 111 5.05 -4.21 -11.11
CA SER A 111 4.60 -2.84 -11.27
C SER A 111 5.63 -2.06 -12.10
N LYS A 112 5.29 -1.79 -13.35
CA LYS A 112 6.04 -0.90 -14.25
C LYS A 112 5.81 0.58 -13.90
N PHE A 113 4.90 0.85 -12.94
CA PHE A 113 4.52 2.20 -12.58
C PHE A 113 5.23 2.64 -11.32
N GLN A 114 5.96 3.76 -11.41
CA GLN A 114 6.55 4.42 -10.25
C GLN A 114 5.54 5.25 -9.45
N ARG A 115 4.44 5.64 -10.08
CA ARG A 115 3.36 6.41 -9.45
C ARG A 115 2.06 5.65 -9.62
N LYS A 116 1.32 5.54 -8.51
CA LYS A 116 0.08 4.78 -8.47
C LYS A 116 -1.02 5.54 -7.73
N ILE A 117 -2.23 5.07 -7.95
CA ILE A 117 -3.41 5.47 -7.20
C ILE A 117 -3.99 4.23 -6.54
N PHE A 118 -4.37 4.37 -5.29
CA PHE A 118 -5.18 3.40 -4.55
C PHE A 118 -6.48 4.04 -4.12
N TYR A 119 -7.52 3.24 -4.06
CA TYR A 119 -8.83 3.62 -3.58
C TYR A 119 -9.41 2.51 -2.69
N LEU A 120 -10.08 2.88 -1.60
CA LEU A 120 -10.80 1.93 -0.76
C LEU A 120 -12.23 1.82 -1.27
N ALA A 121 -12.54 0.73 -1.99
CA ALA A 121 -13.88 0.48 -2.52
C ALA A 121 -14.78 -0.11 -1.42
N MET A 122 -15.90 0.56 -1.17
CA MET A 122 -16.92 0.17 -0.19
C MET A 122 -18.16 -0.39 -0.88
N GLU A 123 -18.34 -0.13 -2.17
CA GLU A 123 -19.45 -0.61 -2.99
C GLU A 123 -19.00 -0.90 -4.43
N GLU A 124 -19.80 -1.67 -5.18
CA GLU A 124 -19.45 -2.09 -6.55
C GLU A 124 -19.27 -0.93 -7.53
N SER A 125 -20.00 0.14 -7.36
CA SER A 125 -19.88 1.36 -8.19
C SER A 125 -18.49 2.00 -8.10
N ASP A 126 -17.79 1.83 -6.99
CA ASP A 126 -16.45 2.38 -6.76
C ASP A 126 -15.40 1.86 -7.74
N PHE A 127 -15.53 0.60 -8.19
CA PHE A 127 -14.57 0.01 -9.15
C PHE A 127 -14.61 0.66 -10.52
N GLN A 128 -15.76 1.15 -10.95
CA GLN A 128 -15.94 1.77 -12.27
C GLN A 128 -15.56 3.25 -12.30
N MET A 129 -15.46 3.85 -11.13
CA MET A 129 -15.29 5.29 -10.97
C MET A 129 -14.03 5.85 -11.64
N LEU A 130 -12.91 5.11 -11.57
CA LEU A 130 -11.63 5.53 -12.11
C LEU A 130 -11.32 4.94 -13.50
N GLU A 131 -12.06 3.91 -13.95
CA GLU A 131 -11.79 3.21 -15.21
C GLU A 131 -11.87 4.10 -16.45
N SER A 132 -12.76 5.09 -16.42
CA SER A 132 -12.96 6.03 -17.54
C SER A 132 -11.98 7.20 -17.55
N GLN A 133 -11.07 7.30 -16.56
CA GLN A 133 -10.17 8.44 -16.46
C GLN A 133 -8.97 8.29 -17.40
N ILE A 134 -8.75 9.29 -18.24
CA ILE A 134 -7.60 9.33 -19.16
C ILE A 134 -6.30 9.42 -18.35
N GLY A 135 -5.28 8.65 -18.76
CA GLY A 135 -3.98 8.67 -18.11
C GLY A 135 -3.82 7.68 -16.95
N LEU A 136 -4.85 6.89 -16.65
CA LEU A 136 -4.78 5.78 -15.71
C LEU A 136 -4.79 4.44 -16.44
N GLU A 137 -4.00 3.48 -15.94
CA GLU A 137 -4.03 2.09 -16.37
C GLU A 137 -4.36 1.21 -15.16
N LYS A 138 -5.46 0.47 -15.25
CA LYS A 138 -5.89 -0.44 -14.18
C LYS A 138 -4.87 -1.55 -14.00
N ILE A 139 -4.40 -1.72 -12.76
CA ILE A 139 -3.50 -2.80 -12.38
C ILE A 139 -4.31 -3.94 -11.78
N SER A 140 -5.19 -3.67 -10.82
CA SER A 140 -6.00 -4.69 -10.14
C SER A 140 -7.19 -4.07 -9.43
N ASP A 141 -8.27 -4.84 -9.26
CA ASP A 141 -9.39 -4.49 -8.34
C ASP A 141 -9.07 -4.86 -6.90
N ASN A 142 -8.14 -5.81 -6.69
CA ASN A 142 -7.76 -6.31 -5.38
C ASN A 142 -9.02 -6.60 -4.51
N LEU A 143 -9.88 -7.50 -4.99
CA LEU A 143 -11.11 -7.86 -4.28
C LEU A 143 -10.78 -8.43 -2.90
N VAL A 144 -11.42 -7.90 -1.87
CA VAL A 144 -11.22 -8.25 -0.47
C VAL A 144 -12.29 -9.23 -0.02
N SER A 145 -11.91 -10.28 0.68
CA SER A 145 -12.82 -11.31 1.20
C SER A 145 -12.89 -11.37 2.72
N ASP A 146 -11.97 -10.71 3.40
CA ASP A 146 -11.78 -10.81 4.85
C ASP A 146 -12.15 -9.53 5.62
N HIS A 147 -12.75 -8.55 4.95
CA HIS A 147 -13.18 -7.30 5.57
C HIS A 147 -14.66 -7.01 5.27
N HIS A 148 -15.41 -6.56 6.27
CA HIS A 148 -16.87 -6.39 6.14
C HIS A 148 -17.29 -5.04 5.52
N GLU A 149 -16.41 -4.05 5.51
CA GLU A 149 -16.69 -2.72 4.94
C GLU A 149 -15.97 -2.49 3.62
N ILE A 150 -14.74 -3.01 3.48
CA ILE A 150 -13.93 -2.82 2.28
C ILE A 150 -14.09 -4.03 1.38
N ILE A 151 -14.67 -3.84 0.20
CA ILE A 151 -14.88 -4.91 -0.79
C ILE A 151 -13.75 -5.01 -1.81
N GLY A 152 -12.87 -4.02 -1.86
CA GLY A 152 -11.68 -4.04 -2.71
C GLY A 152 -10.79 -2.82 -2.54
N VAL A 153 -9.59 -2.92 -3.11
CA VAL A 153 -8.61 -1.82 -3.17
C VAL A 153 -8.16 -1.64 -4.61
N PRO A 154 -8.98 -1.02 -5.48
CA PRO A 154 -8.58 -0.74 -6.84
C PRO A 154 -7.24 -0.02 -6.91
N GLU A 155 -6.35 -0.55 -7.75
CA GLU A 155 -4.99 -0.07 -7.96
C GLU A 155 -4.81 0.35 -9.42
N TYR A 156 -4.36 1.57 -9.65
CA TYR A 156 -4.10 2.11 -10.99
C TYR A 156 -2.69 2.66 -11.09
N GLY A 157 -2.03 2.39 -12.22
CA GLY A 157 -0.78 3.04 -12.59
C GLY A 157 -1.06 4.40 -13.21
N ILE A 158 -0.26 5.41 -12.85
CA ILE A 158 -0.30 6.73 -13.47
C ILE A 158 0.63 6.71 -14.67
N MET A 159 0.07 6.92 -15.86
CA MET A 159 0.83 6.95 -17.10
C MET A 159 1.66 8.24 -17.20
N GLN A 160 2.83 8.17 -17.85
CA GLN A 160 3.77 9.31 -17.93
C GLN A 160 3.18 10.57 -18.57
N GLN A 161 2.22 10.44 -19.47
CA GLN A 161 1.56 11.57 -20.11
C GLN A 161 0.59 12.32 -19.21
N MET A 162 0.19 11.75 -18.07
CA MET A 162 -0.71 12.43 -17.12
C MET A 162 -0.01 13.61 -16.45
N GLN A 163 -0.53 14.80 -16.69
CA GLN A 163 0.07 16.03 -16.19
C GLN A 163 -0.38 16.32 -14.74
N LEU A 164 0.38 17.19 -14.06
CA LEU A 164 0.11 17.60 -12.69
C LEU A 164 -1.32 18.18 -12.52
N GLU A 165 -1.78 18.96 -13.49
CA GLU A 165 -3.12 19.56 -13.44
C GLU A 165 -4.23 18.51 -13.57
N ASP A 166 -4.04 17.48 -14.40
CA ASP A 166 -5.00 16.37 -14.52
C ASP A 166 -5.10 15.62 -13.18
N MET A 167 -3.99 15.42 -12.48
CA MET A 167 -3.97 14.79 -11.16
C MET A 167 -4.69 15.63 -10.11
N LYS A 168 -4.53 16.96 -10.13
CA LYS A 168 -5.27 17.87 -9.24
C LYS A 168 -6.77 17.82 -9.50
N ILE A 169 -7.18 17.79 -10.78
CA ILE A 169 -8.57 17.64 -11.17
C ILE A 169 -9.13 16.31 -10.66
N LEU A 170 -8.37 15.22 -10.85
CA LEU A 170 -8.75 13.90 -10.40
C LEU A 170 -8.92 13.85 -8.87
N HIS A 171 -7.96 14.38 -8.12
CA HIS A 171 -8.03 14.45 -6.66
C HIS A 171 -9.22 15.27 -6.18
N LYS A 172 -9.52 16.41 -6.82
CA LYS A 172 -10.70 17.23 -6.50
C LYS A 172 -12.01 16.48 -6.76
N LYS A 173 -12.05 15.69 -7.84
CA LYS A 173 -13.22 14.89 -8.21
C LYS A 173 -13.44 13.68 -7.30
N PHE A 174 -12.34 13.07 -6.85
CA PHE A 174 -12.33 11.86 -6.03
C PHE A 174 -11.41 12.06 -4.81
N PRO A 175 -11.88 12.72 -3.75
CA PRO A 175 -11.03 13.12 -2.62
C PRO A 175 -10.49 11.94 -1.79
N ASN A 176 -11.07 10.74 -1.94
CA ASN A 176 -10.65 9.54 -1.20
C ASN A 176 -9.59 8.71 -1.92
N ILE A 177 -9.14 9.13 -3.11
CA ILE A 177 -8.02 8.45 -3.77
C ILE A 177 -6.70 8.80 -3.10
N ILE A 178 -5.81 7.82 -3.04
CA ILE A 178 -4.48 7.95 -2.45
C ILE A 178 -3.45 7.87 -3.56
N PHE A 179 -2.78 8.98 -3.82
CA PHE A 179 -1.63 9.03 -4.76
C PHE A 179 -0.37 8.58 -4.04
N THR A 180 0.44 7.77 -4.71
CA THR A 180 1.67 7.23 -4.14
C THR A 180 2.82 7.21 -5.12
N ASN A 181 4.05 7.14 -4.56
CA ASN A 181 5.28 6.85 -5.27
C ASN A 181 5.80 5.49 -4.79
N SER A 182 6.11 4.59 -5.74
CA SER A 182 6.45 3.19 -5.47
C SER A 182 7.95 2.97 -5.33
N PHE A 183 8.32 2.09 -4.38
CA PHE A 183 9.67 1.60 -4.10
C PHE A 183 9.63 0.07 -3.93
N SER A 184 10.54 -0.64 -4.54
CA SER A 184 10.65 -2.11 -4.48
C SER A 184 12.02 -2.57 -3.98
#